data_0dccc580774f1f33ce56066919c108c0
#
_entry.id   0dccc580774f1f33ce56066919c108c0
#
_cell.length_a   1.000
_cell.length_b   1.000
_cell.length_c   1.000
_cell.angle_alpha   90.00
_cell.angle_beta   90.00
_cell.angle_gamma   90.00
#
_symmetry.space_group_name_H-M   'P 1'
#
loop_
_entity.id
_entity.type
_entity.pdbx_description
1 polymer ?
#
loop_
_entity_poly.entity_id
_entity_poly.type
_entity_poly.pdbx_seq_one_letter_code
_entity_poly.pdbx_strand_id
1 'polypeptide(L)'
;MALIVCSECGKKISDRAASCPDCGCPVDNVISEKVDESDKEEIQQQDEINNNIGEPEVSNPKKIIKKKTKIIIGSVIGVIVVGGILTFALSGNLRKYNSAEKLLQSKDYVGALEVYAELGDYKDAADRYKQCQFDYANSKFNNKQFSEAGELFKELGDYEDANSKYNECLYLQAKDFYDSEKYSEAASVFKQIPGYKDTDELLKDCEYLQTVDGQFMKALAKGLMARWELAGKDEREMTADEFVDNRKQLINLELDNVLDFTEKEFENKDLQKDAVEYIEALNKSFKSLDYYQMDYNKCITIWDEAYASRSLLLRKFAKTYNLKVDEEYQRELDDFINNAAVLDEQNALKETISNMISNLEFEKVEDSYDWKTYQVTITNETDETFTYFGLIVDLKTEDGTILASQYTNQINEFAPGAKGVFEFYTDKEFNEMNWYADYYVKQ
;
A
#
# COMPACT_ATOMS: atom_id res chain seq x y z
N MET A 1 31.76 -6.22 7.22
CA MET A 1 31.07 -7.51 7.34
C MET A 1 31.61 -8.38 6.23
N ALA A 2 32.12 -9.55 6.54
CA ALA A 2 32.54 -10.48 5.50
C ALA A 2 31.30 -11.18 4.90
N LEU A 3 31.35 -11.40 3.58
CA LEU A 3 30.33 -12.18 2.91
C LEU A 3 30.89 -13.57 2.63
N ILE A 4 30.09 -14.59 2.92
CA ILE A 4 30.39 -16.00 2.63
C ILE A 4 29.38 -16.53 1.61
N VAL A 5 29.76 -17.57 0.89
CA VAL A 5 28.91 -18.17 -0.14
C VAL A 5 28.19 -19.39 0.45
N CYS A 6 26.87 -19.45 0.32
CA CYS A 6 26.08 -20.61 0.75
C CYS A 6 26.38 -21.82 -0.13
N SER A 7 26.76 -22.96 0.49
CA SER A 7 27.09 -24.20 -0.21
C SER A 7 25.91 -24.82 -0.96
N GLU A 8 24.68 -24.55 -0.55
CA GLU A 8 23.49 -25.14 -1.14
C GLU A 8 22.92 -24.34 -2.32
N CYS A 9 22.89 -22.99 -2.20
CA CYS A 9 22.26 -22.17 -3.23
C CYS A 9 23.21 -21.19 -3.93
N GLY A 10 24.50 -21.12 -3.54
CA GLY A 10 25.52 -20.28 -4.15
C GLY A 10 25.40 -18.78 -3.86
N LYS A 11 24.39 -18.33 -3.08
CA LYS A 11 24.20 -16.91 -2.79
C LYS A 11 25.15 -16.40 -1.72
N LYS A 12 25.54 -15.12 -1.82
CA LYS A 12 26.37 -14.43 -0.82
C LYS A 12 25.50 -14.03 0.37
N ILE A 13 25.91 -14.47 1.56
CA ILE A 13 25.23 -14.19 2.82
C ILE A 13 26.22 -13.63 3.85
N SER A 14 25.72 -12.98 4.89
CA SER A 14 26.58 -12.48 5.98
C SER A 14 27.23 -13.64 6.74
N ASP A 15 28.50 -13.49 7.07
CA ASP A 15 29.27 -14.40 7.94
C ASP A 15 28.68 -14.54 9.37
N ARG A 16 27.73 -13.68 9.74
CA ARG A 16 27.02 -13.69 11.03
C ARG A 16 25.60 -14.25 10.97
N ALA A 17 25.14 -14.63 9.78
CA ALA A 17 23.82 -15.22 9.64
C ALA A 17 23.81 -16.64 10.25
N ALA A 18 22.78 -16.98 11.02
CA ALA A 18 22.62 -18.33 11.58
C ALA A 18 22.23 -19.36 10.51
N SER A 19 21.58 -18.90 9.42
CA SER A 19 21.20 -19.70 8.26
C SER A 19 21.10 -18.82 7.03
N CYS A 20 21.17 -19.43 5.85
CA CYS A 20 20.95 -18.73 4.58
C CYS A 20 19.50 -18.27 4.46
N PRO A 21 19.23 -16.97 4.26
CA PRO A 21 17.86 -16.45 4.16
C PRO A 21 17.10 -16.94 2.93
N ASP A 22 17.81 -17.42 1.90
CA ASP A 22 17.19 -17.85 0.65
C ASP A 22 16.82 -19.35 0.63
N CYS A 23 17.63 -20.22 1.25
CA CYS A 23 17.41 -21.68 1.22
C CYS A 23 17.32 -22.34 2.60
N GLY A 24 17.52 -21.56 3.69
CA GLY A 24 17.46 -22.08 5.06
C GLY A 24 18.69 -22.91 5.52
N CYS A 25 19.73 -23.06 4.67
CA CYS A 25 20.92 -23.82 5.02
C CYS A 25 21.64 -23.21 6.22
N PRO A 26 21.96 -23.98 7.30
CA PRO A 26 22.74 -23.47 8.44
C PRO A 26 24.14 -23.02 8.03
N VAL A 27 24.64 -21.94 8.64
CA VAL A 27 25.96 -21.36 8.29
C VAL A 27 27.12 -22.28 8.60
N ASP A 28 26.98 -23.21 9.55
CA ASP A 28 28.01 -24.20 9.89
C ASP A 28 28.38 -25.14 8.72
N ASN A 29 27.54 -25.19 7.68
CA ASN A 29 27.79 -25.96 6.46
C ASN A 29 28.30 -25.10 5.29
N VAL A 30 28.71 -23.85 5.55
CA VAL A 30 29.19 -22.93 4.51
C VAL A 30 30.71 -22.89 4.48
N ILE A 31 31.30 -23.14 3.31
CA ILE A 31 32.75 -23.10 3.09
C ILE A 31 33.20 -21.63 3.11
N SER A 32 34.08 -21.28 4.06
CA SER A 32 34.72 -19.98 4.12
C SER A 32 35.95 -19.93 3.18
N GLU A 33 35.75 -19.64 1.91
CA GLU A 33 36.86 -19.18 1.07
C GLU A 33 37.05 -17.68 1.26
N LYS A 34 38.18 -17.29 1.84
CA LYS A 34 38.65 -15.90 1.81
C LYS A 34 39.12 -15.62 0.40
N VAL A 35 38.34 -14.83 -0.32
CA VAL A 35 38.78 -14.27 -1.64
C VAL A 35 39.79 -13.17 -1.34
N ASP A 36 41.05 -13.42 -1.61
CA ASP A 36 42.13 -12.43 -1.61
C ASP A 36 41.96 -11.50 -2.83
N GLU A 37 42.29 -10.24 -2.67
CA GLU A 37 42.07 -9.19 -3.69
C GLU A 37 42.89 -9.35 -4.98
N SER A 38 43.71 -10.41 -5.09
CA SER A 38 44.59 -10.65 -6.26
C SER A 38 43.93 -11.32 -7.46
N ASP A 39 42.68 -11.86 -7.34
CA ASP A 39 42.06 -12.66 -8.39
C ASP A 39 40.98 -11.90 -9.22
N LYS A 40 41.00 -10.58 -9.19
CA LYS A 40 40.01 -9.78 -9.95
C LYS A 40 40.20 -9.80 -11.49
N GLU A 41 41.34 -10.27 -12.00
CA GLU A 41 41.58 -10.31 -13.46
C GLU A 41 41.13 -11.61 -14.15
N GLU A 42 41.03 -12.74 -13.44
CA GLU A 42 40.63 -14.00 -14.08
C GLU A 42 39.07 -14.16 -14.17
N ILE A 43 38.30 -13.43 -13.36
CA ILE A 43 36.84 -13.53 -13.37
C ILE A 43 36.21 -12.78 -14.57
N GLN A 44 36.88 -11.77 -15.11
CA GLN A 44 36.38 -11.05 -16.30
C GLN A 44 36.50 -11.82 -17.62
N GLN A 45 37.39 -12.81 -17.70
CA GLN A 45 37.53 -13.64 -18.91
C GLN A 45 36.55 -14.83 -18.94
N GLN A 46 35.99 -15.24 -17.79
CA GLN A 46 34.95 -16.29 -17.76
C GLN A 46 33.53 -15.76 -18.07
N ASP A 47 33.27 -14.50 -17.81
CA ASP A 47 31.94 -13.89 -18.12
C ASP A 47 31.78 -13.65 -19.64
N GLU A 48 32.83 -13.47 -20.40
CA GLU A 48 32.75 -13.34 -21.87
C GLU A 48 32.55 -14.67 -22.60
N ILE A 49 32.88 -15.82 -21.99
CA ILE A 49 32.68 -17.15 -22.60
C ILE A 49 31.27 -17.69 -22.36
N ASN A 50 30.58 -17.23 -21.31
CA ASN A 50 29.20 -17.66 -21.02
C ASN A 50 28.11 -16.88 -21.77
N ASN A 51 28.44 -15.77 -22.43
CA ASN A 51 27.47 -15.00 -23.22
C ASN A 51 27.23 -15.52 -24.64
N ASN A 52 27.83 -16.64 -25.03
CA ASN A 52 27.69 -17.22 -26.38
C ASN A 52 27.12 -18.65 -26.39
N ILE A 53 26.65 -19.17 -25.25
CA ILE A 53 25.82 -20.37 -25.23
C ILE A 53 24.38 -19.88 -25.23
N GLY A 54 23.76 -19.93 -26.43
CA GLY A 54 22.36 -19.60 -26.61
C GLY A 54 21.53 -20.34 -25.57
N GLU A 55 20.61 -19.60 -24.95
CA GLU A 55 19.59 -20.18 -24.08
C GLU A 55 19.05 -21.43 -24.70
N PRO A 56 19.04 -22.57 -24.00
CA PRO A 56 18.28 -23.69 -24.47
C PRO A 56 16.84 -23.18 -24.51
N GLU A 57 16.27 -23.04 -25.73
CA GLU A 57 14.85 -22.82 -25.90
C GLU A 57 14.11 -23.78 -24.98
N VAL A 58 13.63 -23.29 -23.86
CA VAL A 58 12.63 -23.99 -23.07
C VAL A 58 11.42 -24.07 -23.99
N SER A 59 11.34 -25.14 -24.71
CA SER A 59 10.24 -25.44 -25.62
C SER A 59 8.97 -25.39 -24.79
N ASN A 60 8.20 -24.33 -24.96
CA ASN A 60 6.92 -24.06 -24.33
C ASN A 60 6.08 -25.35 -24.39
N PRO A 61 5.69 -25.97 -23.28
CA PRO A 61 4.95 -27.23 -23.26
C PRO A 61 3.65 -27.17 -24.12
N LYS A 62 3.13 -25.96 -24.35
CA LYS A 62 2.00 -25.72 -25.26
C LYS A 62 2.22 -26.22 -26.72
N LYS A 63 3.46 -26.23 -27.21
CA LYS A 63 3.75 -26.75 -28.57
C LYS A 63 3.78 -28.27 -28.62
N ILE A 64 4.14 -28.95 -27.56
CA ILE A 64 4.25 -30.41 -27.51
C ILE A 64 2.85 -31.04 -27.42
N ILE A 65 1.95 -30.48 -26.59
CA ILE A 65 0.57 -30.97 -26.43
C ILE A 65 -0.24 -30.74 -27.72
N LYS A 66 -0.14 -29.55 -28.34
CA LYS A 66 -0.86 -29.26 -29.60
C LYS A 66 -0.41 -30.14 -30.79
N LYS A 67 0.85 -30.56 -30.84
CA LYS A 67 1.32 -31.48 -31.90
C LYS A 67 0.83 -32.92 -31.72
N LYS A 68 0.76 -33.42 -30.47
CA LYS A 68 0.27 -34.79 -30.21
C LYS A 68 -1.25 -34.87 -30.36
N THR A 69 -2.03 -33.91 -29.92
CA THR A 69 -3.50 -33.91 -30.05
C THR A 69 -3.98 -33.77 -31.49
N LYS A 70 -3.26 -33.01 -32.35
CA LYS A 70 -3.62 -32.91 -33.77
C LYS A 70 -3.37 -34.21 -34.57
N ILE A 71 -2.50 -35.09 -34.12
CA ILE A 71 -2.26 -36.40 -34.77
C ILE A 71 -3.36 -37.40 -34.42
N ILE A 72 -4.03 -37.28 -33.29
CA ILE A 72 -5.08 -38.20 -32.81
C ILE A 72 -6.45 -37.95 -33.50
N ILE A 73 -6.73 -36.75 -33.98
CA ILE A 73 -8.03 -36.39 -34.59
C ILE A 73 -8.09 -36.71 -36.12
N GLY A 74 -6.96 -37.04 -36.75
CA GLY A 74 -6.83 -37.08 -38.21
C GLY A 74 -6.96 -38.43 -38.90
N SER A 75 -7.22 -39.54 -38.22
CA SER A 75 -7.26 -40.87 -38.91
C SER A 75 -8.28 -41.85 -38.34
N VAL A 76 -9.53 -41.61 -38.59
CA VAL A 76 -10.57 -42.66 -38.51
C VAL A 76 -11.33 -42.69 -39.82
N ILE A 77 -10.86 -43.47 -40.77
CA ILE A 77 -11.67 -44.13 -41.81
C ILE A 77 -10.85 -45.28 -42.41
N GLY A 78 -11.38 -46.49 -42.32
CA GLY A 78 -10.97 -47.55 -43.23
C GLY A 78 -10.87 -48.96 -42.68
N VAL A 79 -12.00 -49.62 -42.70
CA VAL A 79 -12.27 -50.94 -43.32
C VAL A 79 -11.91 -52.23 -42.56
N ILE A 80 -12.97 -52.95 -42.36
CA ILE A 80 -13.25 -54.35 -41.95
C ILE A 80 -12.47 -55.37 -42.82
N VAL A 81 -11.75 -56.28 -42.18
CA VAL A 81 -11.51 -57.65 -42.70
C VAL A 81 -11.40 -58.65 -41.53
N VAL A 82 -12.45 -59.38 -41.40
CA VAL A 82 -12.65 -60.80 -41.10
C VAL A 82 -12.02 -61.52 -39.90
N GLY A 83 -12.87 -61.94 -39.10
CA GLY A 83 -13.19 -63.21 -38.35
C GLY A 83 -12.09 -63.97 -37.58
N GLY A 84 -10.81 -63.74 -37.74
CA GLY A 84 -9.71 -64.50 -37.07
C GLY A 84 -8.78 -63.64 -36.23
N ILE A 85 -8.86 -62.35 -36.37
CA ILE A 85 -8.01 -61.36 -35.68
C ILE A 85 -8.71 -60.80 -34.43
N LEU A 86 -10.04 -60.97 -34.33
CA LEU A 86 -10.84 -60.41 -33.23
C LEU A 86 -10.50 -60.91 -31.83
N THR A 87 -10.12 -62.19 -31.64
CA THR A 87 -9.82 -62.74 -30.31
C THR A 87 -8.45 -62.33 -29.81
N PHE A 88 -7.47 -62.11 -30.67
CA PHE A 88 -6.15 -61.62 -30.30
C PHE A 88 -6.13 -60.11 -30.03
N ALA A 89 -6.86 -59.36 -30.84
CA ALA A 89 -7.06 -57.91 -30.65
C ALA A 89 -7.86 -57.60 -29.38
N LEU A 90 -8.93 -58.39 -29.09
CA LEU A 90 -9.72 -58.25 -27.88
C LEU A 90 -8.92 -58.53 -26.60
N SER A 91 -8.02 -59.50 -26.63
CA SER A 91 -7.13 -59.81 -25.50
C SER A 91 -6.06 -58.70 -25.30
N GLY A 92 -5.63 -58.06 -26.39
CA GLY A 92 -4.71 -56.93 -26.39
C GLY A 92 -5.36 -55.70 -25.79
N ASN A 93 -6.56 -55.34 -26.21
CA ASN A 93 -7.29 -54.21 -25.68
C ASN A 93 -7.67 -54.36 -24.20
N LEU A 94 -8.03 -55.57 -23.75
CA LEU A 94 -8.33 -55.81 -22.35
C LEU A 94 -7.06 -55.66 -21.48
N ARG A 95 -5.88 -56.07 -21.94
CA ARG A 95 -4.62 -55.85 -21.22
C ARG A 95 -4.26 -54.35 -21.15
N LYS A 96 -4.40 -53.62 -22.25
CA LYS A 96 -4.21 -52.20 -22.31
C LYS A 96 -5.16 -51.47 -21.34
N TYR A 97 -6.44 -51.80 -21.34
CA TYR A 97 -7.44 -51.24 -20.42
C TYR A 97 -7.07 -51.46 -18.98
N ASN A 98 -6.72 -52.73 -18.58
CA ASN A 98 -6.29 -53.03 -17.23
C ASN A 98 -4.95 -52.33 -16.84
N SER A 99 -4.11 -52.05 -17.86
CA SER A 99 -2.88 -51.26 -17.64
C SER A 99 -3.19 -49.80 -17.32
N ALA A 100 -4.11 -49.20 -18.10
CA ALA A 100 -4.57 -47.82 -17.85
C ALA A 100 -5.19 -47.64 -16.47
N GLU A 101 -6.02 -48.62 -16.04
CA GLU A 101 -6.61 -48.63 -14.69
C GLU A 101 -5.52 -48.66 -13.59
N LYS A 102 -4.44 -49.43 -13.79
CA LYS A 102 -3.33 -49.46 -12.84
C LYS A 102 -2.53 -48.15 -12.78
N LEU A 103 -2.30 -47.55 -13.96
CA LEU A 103 -1.63 -46.27 -14.08
C LEU A 103 -2.48 -45.17 -13.38
N LEU A 104 -3.79 -45.18 -13.57
CA LEU A 104 -4.70 -44.25 -12.87
C LEU A 104 -4.68 -44.47 -11.36
N GLN A 105 -4.72 -45.71 -10.87
CA GLN A 105 -4.62 -46.02 -9.46
C GLN A 105 -3.29 -45.56 -8.84
N SER A 106 -2.18 -45.61 -9.60
CA SER A 106 -0.89 -45.09 -9.19
C SER A 106 -0.72 -43.59 -9.38
N LYS A 107 -1.75 -42.90 -9.84
CA LYS A 107 -1.76 -41.47 -10.19
C LYS A 107 -0.79 -41.07 -11.31
N ASP A 108 -0.40 -42.04 -12.15
CA ASP A 108 0.27 -41.77 -13.41
C ASP A 108 -0.78 -41.39 -14.47
N TYR A 109 -1.28 -40.15 -14.31
CA TYR A 109 -2.37 -39.64 -15.17
C TYR A 109 -1.95 -39.56 -16.63
N VAL A 110 -0.69 -39.16 -16.90
CA VAL A 110 -0.20 -39.01 -18.30
C VAL A 110 -0.14 -40.36 -18.97
N GLY A 111 0.42 -41.36 -18.33
CA GLY A 111 0.46 -42.73 -18.84
C GLY A 111 -0.94 -43.33 -19.04
N ALA A 112 -1.87 -43.09 -18.09
CA ALA A 112 -3.25 -43.54 -18.19
C ALA A 112 -3.97 -42.89 -19.37
N LEU A 113 -3.83 -41.56 -19.56
CA LEU A 113 -4.42 -40.82 -20.67
C LEU A 113 -3.93 -41.32 -22.04
N GLU A 114 -2.62 -41.58 -22.18
CA GLU A 114 -2.07 -42.13 -23.44
C GLU A 114 -2.72 -43.48 -23.78
N VAL A 115 -2.85 -44.38 -22.80
CA VAL A 115 -3.42 -45.71 -23.04
C VAL A 115 -4.94 -45.65 -23.29
N TYR A 116 -5.70 -44.82 -22.54
CA TYR A 116 -7.13 -44.64 -22.83
C TYR A 116 -7.38 -44.03 -24.20
N ALA A 117 -6.56 -43.06 -24.65
CA ALA A 117 -6.64 -42.50 -25.99
C ALA A 117 -6.42 -43.54 -27.10
N GLU A 118 -5.48 -44.49 -26.90
CA GLU A 118 -5.25 -45.59 -27.83
C GLU A 118 -6.41 -46.60 -27.89
N LEU A 119 -7.17 -46.72 -26.80
CA LEU A 119 -8.30 -47.64 -26.69
C LEU A 119 -9.57 -47.12 -27.42
N GLY A 120 -9.69 -45.78 -27.54
CA GLY A 120 -10.83 -45.15 -28.22
C GLY A 120 -12.18 -45.60 -27.62
N ASP A 121 -13.03 -46.18 -28.47
CA ASP A 121 -14.37 -46.63 -28.08
C ASP A 121 -14.40 -48.03 -27.41
N TYR A 122 -13.26 -48.57 -27.00
CA TYR A 122 -13.22 -49.86 -26.32
C TYR A 122 -13.81 -49.77 -24.91
N LYS A 123 -14.93 -50.44 -24.64
CA LYS A 123 -15.71 -50.34 -23.40
C LYS A 123 -16.08 -48.88 -23.07
N ASP A 124 -15.73 -48.41 -21.88
CA ASP A 124 -15.92 -47.07 -21.39
C ASP A 124 -14.61 -46.23 -21.43
N ALA A 125 -13.63 -46.60 -22.27
CA ALA A 125 -12.33 -45.96 -22.31
C ALA A 125 -12.41 -44.45 -22.60
N ALA A 126 -13.36 -44.02 -23.42
CA ALA A 126 -13.61 -42.62 -23.71
C ALA A 126 -14.09 -41.83 -22.48
N ASP A 127 -14.97 -42.43 -21.67
CA ASP A 127 -15.45 -41.84 -20.41
C ASP A 127 -14.32 -41.85 -19.36
N ARG A 128 -13.56 -42.94 -19.28
CA ARG A 128 -12.37 -43.04 -18.41
C ARG A 128 -11.29 -42.04 -18.79
N TYR A 129 -11.12 -41.74 -20.06
CA TYR A 129 -10.21 -40.68 -20.51
C TYR A 129 -10.59 -39.33 -19.95
N LYS A 130 -11.88 -38.96 -20.05
CA LYS A 130 -12.37 -37.70 -19.49
C LYS A 130 -12.22 -37.65 -17.96
N GLN A 131 -12.58 -38.73 -17.27
CA GLN A 131 -12.43 -38.87 -15.82
C GLN A 131 -10.95 -38.71 -15.41
N CYS A 132 -10.03 -39.38 -16.09
CA CYS A 132 -8.60 -39.30 -15.86
C CYS A 132 -8.07 -37.87 -16.09
N GLN A 133 -8.53 -37.22 -17.15
CA GLN A 133 -8.18 -35.84 -17.47
C GLN A 133 -8.67 -34.90 -16.34
N PHE A 134 -9.89 -35.13 -15.84
CA PHE A 134 -10.43 -34.36 -14.72
C PHE A 134 -9.68 -34.59 -13.41
N ASP A 135 -9.33 -35.85 -13.10
CA ASP A 135 -8.52 -36.17 -11.93
C ASP A 135 -7.10 -35.60 -12.01
N TYR A 136 -6.53 -35.57 -13.23
CA TYR A 136 -5.23 -34.93 -13.47
C TYR A 136 -5.31 -33.41 -13.26
N ALA A 137 -6.34 -32.77 -13.78
CA ALA A 137 -6.59 -31.34 -13.56
C ALA A 137 -6.74 -31.01 -12.07
N ASN A 138 -7.50 -31.84 -11.33
CA ASN A 138 -7.62 -31.69 -9.86
C ASN A 138 -6.28 -31.89 -9.14
N SER A 139 -5.45 -32.84 -9.60
CA SER A 139 -4.11 -33.02 -9.02
C SER A 139 -3.24 -31.77 -9.24
N LYS A 140 -3.28 -31.16 -10.41
CA LYS A 140 -2.58 -29.91 -10.71
C LYS A 140 -3.09 -28.75 -9.87
N PHE A 141 -4.41 -28.63 -9.73
CA PHE A 141 -5.06 -27.64 -8.88
C PHE A 141 -4.62 -27.73 -7.42
N ASN A 142 -4.66 -28.94 -6.87
CA ASN A 142 -4.23 -29.20 -5.48
C ASN A 142 -2.76 -28.89 -5.24
N ASN A 143 -1.92 -29.01 -6.26
CA ASN A 143 -0.51 -28.63 -6.23
C ASN A 143 -0.27 -27.14 -6.54
N LYS A 144 -1.32 -26.31 -6.56
CA LYS A 144 -1.29 -24.88 -6.89
C LYS A 144 -0.73 -24.56 -8.29
N GLN A 145 -0.72 -25.51 -9.19
CA GLN A 145 -0.36 -25.33 -10.60
C GLN A 145 -1.56 -24.82 -11.40
N PHE A 146 -2.08 -23.62 -11.03
CA PHE A 146 -3.36 -23.12 -11.49
C PHE A 146 -3.41 -22.91 -13.01
N SER A 147 -2.32 -22.48 -13.64
CA SER A 147 -2.26 -22.30 -15.10
C SER A 147 -2.44 -23.64 -15.84
N GLU A 148 -1.74 -24.71 -15.40
CA GLU A 148 -1.84 -26.02 -16.02
C GLU A 148 -3.18 -26.68 -15.73
N ALA A 149 -3.68 -26.57 -14.50
CA ALA A 149 -5.01 -27.05 -14.12
C ALA A 149 -6.11 -26.37 -14.95
N GLY A 150 -6.02 -25.05 -15.10
CA GLY A 150 -6.98 -24.26 -15.89
C GLY A 150 -7.04 -24.67 -17.35
N GLU A 151 -5.90 -24.92 -18.01
CA GLU A 151 -5.90 -25.41 -19.40
C GLU A 151 -6.60 -26.79 -19.52
N LEU A 152 -6.35 -27.71 -18.56
CA LEU A 152 -7.00 -29.03 -18.53
C LEU A 152 -8.51 -28.93 -18.28
N PHE A 153 -8.96 -28.11 -17.31
CA PHE A 153 -10.38 -27.88 -17.05
C PHE A 153 -11.09 -27.22 -18.25
N LYS A 154 -10.42 -26.27 -18.91
CA LYS A 154 -10.95 -25.63 -20.13
C LYS A 154 -11.18 -26.63 -21.27
N GLU A 155 -10.26 -27.59 -21.45
CA GLU A 155 -10.41 -28.65 -22.46
C GLU A 155 -11.56 -29.60 -22.16
N LEU A 156 -11.87 -29.81 -20.86
CA LEU A 156 -13.00 -30.64 -20.42
C LEU A 156 -14.38 -30.00 -20.66
N GLY A 157 -14.44 -28.66 -20.73
CA GLY A 157 -15.67 -27.91 -20.97
C GLY A 157 -16.75 -28.21 -19.94
N ASP A 158 -17.90 -28.71 -20.42
CA ASP A 158 -19.08 -28.98 -19.55
C ASP A 158 -18.99 -30.32 -18.80
N TYR A 159 -17.83 -30.96 -18.76
CA TYR A 159 -17.65 -32.19 -17.99
C TYR A 159 -17.59 -31.89 -16.49
N GLU A 160 -18.51 -32.52 -15.72
CA GLU A 160 -18.62 -32.28 -14.27
C GLU A 160 -18.65 -30.78 -13.92
N ASP A 161 -17.83 -30.34 -12.98
CA ASP A 161 -17.69 -28.95 -12.58
C ASP A 161 -16.47 -28.23 -13.23
N ALA A 162 -15.96 -28.74 -14.35
CA ALA A 162 -14.72 -28.27 -14.97
C ALA A 162 -14.75 -26.78 -15.34
N ASN A 163 -15.90 -26.26 -15.83
CA ASN A 163 -16.03 -24.83 -16.14
C ASN A 163 -15.92 -23.96 -14.87
N SER A 164 -16.51 -24.40 -13.77
CA SER A 164 -16.40 -23.70 -12.47
C SER A 164 -14.96 -23.71 -11.97
N LYS A 165 -14.30 -24.87 -12.05
CA LYS A 165 -12.88 -25.02 -11.67
C LYS A 165 -11.93 -24.24 -12.57
N TYR A 166 -12.25 -24.10 -13.84
CA TYR A 166 -11.51 -23.24 -14.75
C TYR A 166 -11.51 -21.78 -14.29
N ASN A 167 -12.69 -21.25 -13.94
CA ASN A 167 -12.80 -19.89 -13.40
C ASN A 167 -12.06 -19.75 -12.07
N GLU A 168 -12.13 -20.77 -11.20
CA GLU A 168 -11.37 -20.78 -9.94
C GLU A 168 -9.86 -20.76 -10.18
N CYS A 169 -9.36 -21.52 -11.16
CA CYS A 169 -7.95 -21.50 -11.55
C CYS A 169 -7.51 -20.12 -12.01
N LEU A 170 -8.30 -19.47 -12.88
CA LEU A 170 -8.01 -18.12 -13.35
C LEU A 170 -8.01 -17.12 -12.20
N TYR A 171 -9.00 -17.21 -11.30
CA TYR A 171 -9.08 -16.35 -10.12
C TYR A 171 -7.86 -16.50 -9.23
N LEU A 172 -7.47 -17.73 -8.88
CA LEU A 172 -6.30 -17.97 -8.03
C LEU A 172 -4.99 -17.57 -8.70
N GLN A 173 -4.85 -17.79 -10.01
CA GLN A 173 -3.70 -17.31 -10.78
C GLN A 173 -3.61 -15.78 -10.79
N ALA A 174 -4.73 -15.09 -10.96
CA ALA A 174 -4.78 -13.64 -10.92
C ALA A 174 -4.47 -13.10 -9.54
N LYS A 175 -4.95 -13.78 -8.49
CA LYS A 175 -4.60 -13.45 -7.09
C LYS A 175 -3.11 -13.61 -6.82
N ASP A 176 -2.48 -14.68 -7.30
CA ASP A 176 -1.01 -14.86 -7.15
C ASP A 176 -0.24 -13.72 -7.84
N PHE A 177 -0.69 -13.25 -8.99
CA PHE A 177 -0.11 -12.07 -9.64
C PHE A 177 -0.34 -10.79 -8.83
N TYR A 178 -1.55 -10.59 -8.32
CA TYR A 178 -1.91 -9.44 -7.51
C TYR A 178 -1.05 -9.37 -6.24
N ASP A 179 -0.95 -10.47 -5.49
CA ASP A 179 -0.18 -10.58 -4.26
C ASP A 179 1.33 -10.45 -4.51
N SER A 180 1.79 -10.75 -5.75
CA SER A 180 3.17 -10.52 -6.21
C SER A 180 3.39 -9.13 -6.83
N GLU A 181 2.43 -8.21 -6.69
CA GLU A 181 2.46 -6.84 -7.23
C GLU A 181 2.56 -6.75 -8.76
N LYS A 182 2.23 -7.83 -9.47
CA LYS A 182 2.15 -7.89 -10.93
C LYS A 182 0.76 -7.50 -11.42
N TYR A 183 0.42 -6.23 -11.20
CA TYR A 183 -0.95 -5.74 -11.41
C TYR A 183 -1.41 -5.80 -12.87
N SER A 184 -0.50 -5.63 -13.83
CA SER A 184 -0.82 -5.74 -15.26
C SER A 184 -1.21 -7.16 -15.65
N GLU A 185 -0.44 -8.16 -15.17
CA GLU A 185 -0.72 -9.58 -15.38
C GLU A 185 -2.01 -10.00 -14.66
N ALA A 186 -2.18 -9.57 -13.40
CA ALA A 186 -3.40 -9.82 -12.64
C ALA A 186 -4.64 -9.28 -13.37
N ALA A 187 -4.62 -8.02 -13.80
CA ALA A 187 -5.71 -7.39 -14.56
C ALA A 187 -6.04 -8.13 -15.86
N SER A 188 -5.00 -8.59 -16.57
CA SER A 188 -5.19 -9.36 -17.80
C SER A 188 -5.93 -10.68 -17.58
N VAL A 189 -5.72 -11.33 -16.44
CA VAL A 189 -6.40 -12.58 -16.10
C VAL A 189 -7.79 -12.29 -15.52
N PHE A 190 -7.95 -11.32 -14.63
CA PHE A 190 -9.25 -10.93 -14.08
C PHE A 190 -10.25 -10.53 -15.18
N LYS A 191 -9.83 -9.86 -16.24
CA LYS A 191 -10.67 -9.51 -17.39
C LYS A 191 -11.29 -10.72 -18.12
N GLN A 192 -10.79 -11.94 -17.88
CA GLN A 192 -11.33 -13.16 -18.49
C GLN A 192 -12.51 -13.77 -17.70
N ILE A 193 -12.70 -13.35 -16.43
CA ILE A 193 -13.70 -13.88 -15.50
C ILE A 193 -14.52 -12.76 -14.84
N PRO A 194 -15.16 -11.86 -15.62
CA PRO A 194 -15.92 -10.74 -15.08
C PRO A 194 -17.08 -11.24 -14.21
N GLY A 195 -17.32 -10.59 -13.08
CA GLY A 195 -18.39 -10.94 -12.14
C GLY A 195 -18.15 -12.21 -11.32
N TYR A 196 -16.97 -12.82 -11.43
CA TYR A 196 -16.62 -13.98 -10.60
C TYR A 196 -16.01 -13.53 -9.28
N LYS A 197 -16.67 -13.85 -8.15
CA LYS A 197 -16.27 -13.40 -6.81
C LYS A 197 -16.08 -11.87 -6.76
N ASP A 198 -14.95 -11.39 -6.26
CA ASP A 198 -14.53 -10.00 -6.13
C ASP A 198 -13.67 -9.50 -7.31
N THR A 199 -13.69 -10.23 -8.44
CA THR A 199 -12.83 -9.95 -9.61
C THR A 199 -12.95 -8.52 -10.13
N ASP A 200 -14.19 -7.99 -10.18
CA ASP A 200 -14.43 -6.65 -10.74
C ASP A 200 -13.87 -5.54 -9.82
N GLU A 201 -13.81 -5.80 -8.51
CA GLU A 201 -13.17 -4.91 -7.54
C GLU A 201 -11.65 -4.98 -7.64
N LEU A 202 -11.10 -6.20 -7.64
CA LEU A 202 -9.66 -6.44 -7.79
C LEU A 202 -9.11 -5.92 -9.11
N LEU A 203 -9.91 -5.98 -10.19
CA LEU A 203 -9.52 -5.41 -11.47
C LEU A 203 -9.38 -3.89 -11.40
N LYS A 204 -10.31 -3.20 -10.75
CA LYS A 204 -10.23 -1.74 -10.52
C LYS A 204 -9.02 -1.39 -9.65
N ASP A 205 -8.77 -2.17 -8.60
CA ASP A 205 -7.59 -1.99 -7.76
C ASP A 205 -6.30 -2.19 -8.57
N CYS A 206 -6.22 -3.21 -9.43
CA CYS A 206 -5.08 -3.41 -10.34
C CYS A 206 -4.88 -2.22 -11.28
N GLU A 207 -5.95 -1.69 -11.87
CA GLU A 207 -5.88 -0.55 -12.78
C GLU A 207 -5.43 0.71 -12.04
N TYR A 208 -5.96 0.96 -10.83
CA TYR A 208 -5.54 2.07 -9.98
C TYR A 208 -4.09 1.97 -9.54
N LEU A 209 -3.64 0.81 -9.06
CA LEU A 209 -2.26 0.60 -8.59
C LEU A 209 -1.19 0.69 -9.69
N GLN A 210 -1.58 0.73 -10.96
CA GLN A 210 -0.69 1.01 -12.08
C GLN A 210 -0.52 2.51 -12.35
N THR A 211 -1.41 3.36 -11.83
CA THR A 211 -1.31 4.82 -11.92
C THR A 211 -0.29 5.38 -10.92
N VAL A 212 0.18 6.60 -11.15
CA VAL A 212 1.04 7.30 -10.17
C VAL A 212 0.28 7.55 -8.86
N ASP A 213 -1.01 7.85 -8.94
CA ASP A 213 -1.92 8.05 -7.81
C ASP A 213 -1.94 6.81 -6.90
N GLY A 214 -2.20 5.65 -7.48
CA GLY A 214 -2.25 4.37 -6.75
C GLY A 214 -0.88 3.96 -6.18
N GLN A 215 0.18 4.18 -6.94
CA GLN A 215 1.55 3.92 -6.49
C GLN A 215 1.92 4.79 -5.29
N PHE A 216 1.54 6.07 -5.30
CA PHE A 216 1.75 6.97 -4.15
C PHE A 216 0.98 6.48 -2.92
N MET A 217 -0.31 6.18 -3.07
CA MET A 217 -1.15 5.71 -1.95
C MET A 217 -0.61 4.43 -1.32
N LYS A 218 -0.13 3.50 -2.16
CA LYS A 218 0.51 2.27 -1.69
C LYS A 218 1.85 2.54 -0.99
N ALA A 219 2.68 3.41 -1.54
CA ALA A 219 3.96 3.81 -0.94
C ALA A 219 3.77 4.51 0.41
N LEU A 220 2.76 5.39 0.50
CA LEU A 220 2.36 6.05 1.74
C LEU A 220 1.91 5.04 2.80
N ALA A 221 1.01 4.12 2.45
CA ALA A 221 0.56 3.06 3.35
C ALA A 221 1.74 2.24 3.89
N LYS A 222 2.65 1.82 3.02
CA LYS A 222 3.85 1.08 3.39
C LYS A 222 4.75 1.85 4.37
N GLY A 223 4.97 3.14 4.11
CA GLY A 223 5.77 4.00 5.00
C GLY A 223 5.13 4.17 6.37
N LEU A 224 3.80 4.35 6.42
CA LEU A 224 3.02 4.45 7.65
C LEU A 224 3.11 3.19 8.49
N MET A 225 2.83 2.03 7.90
CA MET A 225 2.89 0.73 8.59
C MET A 225 4.29 0.45 9.14
N ALA A 226 5.34 0.69 8.34
CA ALA A 226 6.73 0.54 8.81
C ALA A 226 7.06 1.47 10.00
N ARG A 227 6.52 2.69 9.99
CA ARG A 227 6.66 3.63 11.10
C ARG A 227 5.94 3.14 12.35
N TRP A 228 4.70 2.66 12.23
CA TRP A 228 3.92 2.16 13.36
C TRP A 228 4.52 0.90 13.98
N GLU A 229 5.03 -0.02 13.16
CA GLU A 229 5.76 -1.19 13.63
C GLU A 229 6.98 -0.81 14.50
N LEU A 230 7.70 0.25 14.13
CA LEU A 230 8.88 0.71 14.88
C LEU A 230 8.53 1.60 16.07
N ALA A 231 7.38 2.29 16.07
CA ALA A 231 7.02 3.33 17.05
C ALA A 231 6.77 2.82 18.48
N GLY A 232 6.69 1.50 18.70
CA GLY A 232 6.39 0.89 20.00
C GLY A 232 7.52 0.94 21.04
N LYS A 233 8.63 1.61 20.77
CA LYS A 233 9.76 1.72 21.73
C LYS A 233 9.45 2.71 22.84
N ASP A 234 9.80 2.34 24.07
CA ASP A 234 9.67 3.25 25.24
C ASP A 234 10.69 4.38 25.16
N GLU A 235 10.20 5.60 24.87
CA GLU A 235 11.02 6.79 24.69
C GLU A 235 11.46 7.42 26.03
N ARG A 236 10.89 6.98 27.16
CA ARG A 236 11.16 7.60 28.49
C ARG A 236 12.58 7.36 29.00
N GLU A 237 13.27 6.36 28.50
CA GLU A 237 14.65 6.03 28.86
C GLU A 237 15.68 6.52 27.84
N MET A 238 15.26 7.20 26.77
CA MET A 238 16.16 7.71 25.74
C MET A 238 16.88 8.98 26.18
N THR A 239 18.16 9.07 25.85
CA THR A 239 18.87 10.35 25.85
C THR A 239 18.31 11.30 24.78
N ALA A 240 18.62 12.60 24.87
CA ALA A 240 18.17 13.56 23.86
C ALA A 240 18.63 13.22 22.44
N ASP A 241 19.86 12.72 22.28
CA ASP A 241 20.38 12.29 20.97
C ASP A 241 19.65 11.05 20.46
N GLU A 242 19.46 10.04 21.32
CA GLU A 242 18.73 8.82 20.97
C GLU A 242 17.26 9.13 20.58
N PHE A 243 16.62 10.07 21.29
CA PHE A 243 15.28 10.52 20.95
C PHE A 243 15.23 11.18 19.58
N VAL A 244 16.14 12.11 19.29
CA VAL A 244 16.22 12.79 17.98
C VAL A 244 16.48 11.78 16.87
N ASP A 245 17.44 10.87 17.05
CA ASP A 245 17.76 9.85 16.07
C ASP A 245 16.58 8.90 15.81
N ASN A 246 15.89 8.47 16.89
CA ASN A 246 14.69 7.64 16.78
C ASN A 246 13.58 8.37 16.00
N ARG A 247 13.31 9.64 16.33
CA ARG A 247 12.30 10.45 15.64
C ARG A 247 12.66 10.67 14.17
N LYS A 248 13.92 10.95 13.84
CA LYS A 248 14.38 11.05 12.45
C LYS A 248 14.24 9.73 11.70
N GLN A 249 14.55 8.61 12.34
CA GLN A 249 14.35 7.28 11.75
C GLN A 249 12.87 7.02 11.43
N LEU A 250 11.96 7.32 12.36
CA LEU A 250 10.51 7.17 12.15
C LEU A 250 9.99 8.01 10.99
N ILE A 251 10.48 9.25 10.84
CA ILE A 251 10.10 10.11 9.71
C ILE A 251 10.63 9.55 8.39
N ASN A 252 11.88 9.08 8.38
CA ASN A 252 12.49 8.52 7.17
C ASN A 252 11.78 7.28 6.66
N LEU A 253 11.18 6.46 7.53
CA LEU A 253 10.38 5.30 7.10
C LEU A 253 9.19 5.71 6.21
N GLU A 254 8.60 6.88 6.43
CA GLU A 254 7.59 7.43 5.53
C GLU A 254 8.24 8.13 4.33
N LEU A 255 9.19 9.01 4.58
CA LEU A 255 9.79 9.88 3.58
C LEU A 255 10.47 9.09 2.46
N ASP A 256 11.25 8.06 2.79
CA ASP A 256 11.96 7.21 1.81
C ASP A 256 11.00 6.49 0.84
N ASN A 257 9.74 6.26 1.27
CA ASN A 257 8.74 5.64 0.41
C ASN A 257 8.03 6.65 -0.51
N VAL A 258 7.92 7.93 -0.11
CA VAL A 258 7.09 8.90 -0.85
C VAL A 258 7.88 10.02 -1.53
N LEU A 259 9.16 10.22 -1.21
CA LEU A 259 9.96 11.35 -1.67
C LEU A 259 10.03 11.47 -3.19
N ASP A 260 10.18 10.35 -3.89
CA ASP A 260 10.29 10.31 -5.36
C ASP A 260 9.00 10.78 -6.08
N PHE A 261 7.88 10.88 -5.35
CA PHE A 261 6.61 11.34 -5.93
C PHE A 261 6.51 12.86 -6.06
N THR A 262 7.42 13.63 -5.49
CA THR A 262 7.47 15.09 -5.66
C THR A 262 7.66 15.53 -7.12
N GLU A 263 8.33 14.70 -7.93
CA GLU A 263 8.64 15.00 -9.34
C GLU A 263 7.73 14.23 -10.32
N LYS A 264 6.84 13.34 -9.82
CA LYS A 264 5.92 12.55 -10.65
C LYS A 264 4.66 13.34 -10.99
N GLU A 265 4.14 13.11 -12.17
CA GLU A 265 2.88 13.68 -12.60
C GLU A 265 1.73 12.72 -12.27
N PHE A 266 0.84 13.16 -11.39
CA PHE A 266 -0.37 12.42 -10.97
C PHE A 266 -1.51 12.65 -11.96
N GLU A 267 -2.41 11.70 -12.06
CA GLU A 267 -3.65 11.83 -12.81
C GLU A 267 -4.60 12.80 -12.08
N ASN A 268 -4.72 12.67 -10.77
CA ASN A 268 -5.48 13.56 -9.90
C ASN A 268 -4.59 14.71 -9.39
N LYS A 269 -4.84 15.93 -9.86
CA LYS A 269 -4.04 17.12 -9.51
C LYS A 269 -4.22 17.58 -8.07
N ASP A 270 -5.40 17.33 -7.47
CA ASP A 270 -5.62 17.62 -6.05
C ASP A 270 -4.83 16.65 -5.17
N LEU A 271 -4.81 15.36 -5.53
CA LEU A 271 -3.97 14.38 -4.84
C LEU A 271 -2.49 14.71 -5.00
N GLN A 272 -2.05 15.16 -6.18
CA GLN A 272 -0.66 15.60 -6.40
C GLN A 272 -0.28 16.73 -5.44
N LYS A 273 -1.13 17.75 -5.33
CA LYS A 273 -0.90 18.88 -4.42
C LYS A 273 -0.82 18.39 -2.97
N ASP A 274 -1.77 17.60 -2.54
CA ASP A 274 -1.82 17.06 -1.17
C ASP A 274 -0.59 16.16 -0.87
N ALA A 275 -0.12 15.38 -1.85
CA ALA A 275 1.07 14.55 -1.72
C ALA A 275 2.34 15.38 -1.52
N VAL A 276 2.50 16.46 -2.30
CA VAL A 276 3.64 17.39 -2.14
C VAL A 276 3.60 18.06 -0.78
N GLU A 277 2.45 18.59 -0.36
CA GLU A 277 2.27 19.21 0.96
C GLU A 277 2.57 18.23 2.10
N TYR A 278 2.18 16.96 1.95
CA TYR A 278 2.50 15.90 2.91
C TYR A 278 4.00 15.66 3.04
N ILE A 279 4.69 15.53 1.91
CA ILE A 279 6.14 15.35 1.87
C ILE A 279 6.88 16.57 2.46
N GLU A 280 6.37 17.78 2.20
CA GLU A 280 6.91 19.00 2.80
C GLU A 280 6.71 19.01 4.32
N ALA A 281 5.57 18.58 4.83
CA ALA A 281 5.31 18.46 6.28
C ALA A 281 6.27 17.46 6.93
N LEU A 282 6.52 16.31 6.31
CA LEU A 282 7.52 15.35 6.80
C LEU A 282 8.93 15.98 6.83
N ASN A 283 9.34 16.67 5.77
CA ASN A 283 10.62 17.36 5.73
C ASN A 283 10.75 18.48 6.78
N LYS A 284 9.67 19.24 7.04
CA LYS A 284 9.63 20.23 8.11
C LYS A 284 9.79 19.58 9.48
N SER A 285 9.05 18.48 9.74
CA SER A 285 9.19 17.71 10.98
C SER A 285 10.62 17.19 11.16
N PHE A 286 11.23 16.65 10.12
CA PHE A 286 12.61 16.17 10.17
C PHE A 286 13.60 17.27 10.52
N LYS A 287 13.51 18.42 9.85
CA LYS A 287 14.38 19.57 10.06
C LYS A 287 14.17 20.26 11.41
N SER A 288 12.95 20.23 11.97
CA SER A 288 12.68 20.81 13.30
C SER A 288 13.55 20.19 14.39
N LEU A 289 13.83 18.89 14.26
CA LEU A 289 14.65 18.13 15.21
C LEU A 289 16.10 18.63 15.33
N ASP A 290 16.60 19.35 14.32
CA ASP A 290 17.93 19.99 14.40
C ASP A 290 17.96 21.09 15.47
N TYR A 291 16.81 21.65 15.86
CA TYR A 291 16.67 22.65 16.90
C TYR A 291 16.41 22.06 18.30
N TYR A 292 16.17 20.76 18.43
CA TYR A 292 15.69 20.12 19.65
C TYR A 292 16.52 20.45 20.89
N GLN A 293 17.84 20.46 20.78
CA GLN A 293 18.75 20.80 21.86
C GLN A 293 19.19 22.27 21.88
N MET A 294 19.13 22.97 20.72
CA MET A 294 19.62 24.34 20.59
C MET A 294 18.54 25.39 20.89
N ASP A 295 17.32 25.16 20.44
CA ASP A 295 16.17 26.03 20.57
C ASP A 295 14.88 25.19 20.58
N TYR A 296 14.57 24.65 21.75
CA TYR A 296 13.44 23.75 21.93
C TYR A 296 12.10 24.38 21.53
N ASN A 297 11.88 25.67 21.82
CA ASN A 297 10.65 26.37 21.46
C ASN A 297 10.48 26.43 19.94
N LYS A 298 11.56 26.75 19.22
CA LYS A 298 11.55 26.73 17.76
C LYS A 298 11.31 25.32 17.20
N CYS A 299 11.94 24.31 17.81
CA CYS A 299 11.69 22.92 17.43
C CYS A 299 10.20 22.58 17.55
N ILE A 300 9.59 22.84 18.70
CA ILE A 300 8.18 22.48 18.95
C ILE A 300 7.24 23.27 18.04
N THR A 301 7.46 24.57 17.85
CA THR A 301 6.62 25.38 16.96
C THR A 301 6.58 24.79 15.53
N ILE A 302 7.76 24.50 14.96
CA ILE A 302 7.83 23.92 13.60
C ILE A 302 7.24 22.50 13.58
N TRP A 303 7.50 21.73 14.62
CA TRP A 303 6.99 20.34 14.74
C TRP A 303 5.47 20.33 14.79
N ASP A 304 4.86 21.13 15.64
CA ASP A 304 3.40 21.16 15.84
C ASP A 304 2.68 21.59 14.57
N GLU A 305 3.18 22.62 13.86
CA GLU A 305 2.64 23.04 12.56
C GLU A 305 2.73 21.90 11.53
N ALA A 306 3.89 21.27 11.43
CA ALA A 306 4.10 20.19 10.48
C ALA A 306 3.28 18.94 10.83
N TYR A 307 3.16 18.61 12.11
CA TYR A 307 2.35 17.50 12.61
C TYR A 307 0.86 17.72 12.33
N ALA A 308 0.36 18.93 12.58
CA ALA A 308 -1.03 19.29 12.29
C ALA A 308 -1.33 19.16 10.79
N SER A 309 -0.49 19.74 9.92
CA SER A 309 -0.61 19.63 8.45
C SER A 309 -0.61 18.17 8.00
N ARG A 310 0.37 17.38 8.46
CA ARG A 310 0.46 15.95 8.15
C ARG A 310 -0.78 15.18 8.57
N SER A 311 -1.30 15.45 9.77
CA SER A 311 -2.47 14.74 10.32
C SER A 311 -3.74 15.02 9.51
N LEU A 312 -3.97 16.28 9.12
CA LEU A 312 -5.09 16.67 8.27
C LEU A 312 -5.00 16.04 6.88
N LEU A 313 -3.80 15.99 6.30
CA LEU A 313 -3.58 15.35 4.99
C LEU A 313 -3.78 13.83 5.07
N LEU A 314 -3.33 13.15 6.13
CA LEU A 314 -3.61 11.72 6.33
C LEU A 314 -5.11 11.44 6.43
N ARG A 315 -5.86 12.28 7.16
CA ARG A 315 -7.32 12.19 7.22
C ARG A 315 -7.93 12.35 5.82
N LYS A 316 -7.43 13.32 5.04
CA LYS A 316 -7.89 13.55 3.65
C LYS A 316 -7.56 12.35 2.76
N PHE A 317 -6.35 11.78 2.85
CA PHE A 317 -5.99 10.58 2.10
C PHE A 317 -6.90 9.41 2.43
N ALA A 318 -7.23 9.20 3.70
CA ALA A 318 -8.12 8.12 4.10
C ALA A 318 -9.58 8.34 3.66
N LYS A 319 -10.12 9.56 3.81
CA LYS A 319 -11.54 9.86 3.54
C LYS A 319 -11.85 10.12 2.08
N THR A 320 -10.94 10.77 1.34
CA THR A 320 -11.17 11.22 -0.03
C THR A 320 -10.52 10.31 -1.07
N TYR A 321 -9.32 9.79 -0.78
CA TYR A 321 -8.53 9.02 -1.73
C TYR A 321 -8.39 7.54 -1.35
N ASN A 322 -9.17 7.07 -0.33
CA ASN A 322 -9.27 5.68 0.06
C ASN A 322 -7.92 5.04 0.43
N LEU A 323 -7.10 5.75 1.24
CA LEU A 323 -5.90 5.16 1.81
C LEU A 323 -6.25 3.90 2.59
N LYS A 324 -5.65 2.78 2.21
CA LYS A 324 -5.83 1.47 2.85
C LYS A 324 -4.52 1.06 3.52
N VAL A 325 -4.61 0.51 4.70
CA VAL A 325 -3.52 -0.15 5.42
C VAL A 325 -3.94 -1.60 5.72
N ASP A 326 -2.99 -2.44 6.12
CA ASP A 326 -3.29 -3.80 6.54
C ASP A 326 -4.18 -3.79 7.80
N GLU A 327 -5.02 -4.82 7.95
CA GLU A 327 -6.05 -4.90 9.00
C GLU A 327 -5.46 -4.70 10.41
N GLU A 328 -4.25 -5.18 10.66
CA GLU A 328 -3.56 -5.03 11.94
C GLU A 328 -3.21 -3.57 12.30
N TYR A 329 -3.09 -2.67 11.30
CA TYR A 329 -2.79 -1.24 11.49
C TYR A 329 -4.02 -0.33 11.34
N GLN A 330 -5.20 -0.90 11.11
CA GLN A 330 -6.41 -0.10 10.88
C GLN A 330 -6.75 0.78 12.08
N ARG A 331 -6.50 0.28 13.29
CA ARG A 331 -6.75 1.02 14.52
C ARG A 331 -5.86 2.27 14.63
N GLU A 332 -4.58 2.16 14.29
CA GLU A 332 -3.64 3.27 14.28
C GLU A 332 -4.06 4.35 13.29
N LEU A 333 -4.51 3.94 12.09
CA LEU A 333 -5.06 4.86 11.09
C LEU A 333 -6.33 5.56 11.60
N ASP A 334 -7.25 4.83 12.22
CA ASP A 334 -8.49 5.38 12.77
C ASP A 334 -8.22 6.38 13.90
N ASP A 335 -7.26 6.10 14.78
CA ASP A 335 -6.83 7.01 15.83
C ASP A 335 -6.25 8.32 15.24
N PHE A 336 -5.46 8.24 14.17
CA PHE A 336 -4.99 9.43 13.44
C PHE A 336 -6.13 10.23 12.80
N ILE A 337 -7.07 9.57 12.17
CA ILE A 337 -8.24 10.20 11.54
C ILE A 337 -9.08 10.96 12.59
N ASN A 338 -9.29 10.33 13.75
CA ASN A 338 -10.08 10.91 14.84
C ASN A 338 -9.36 12.12 15.47
N ASN A 339 -8.07 12.02 15.73
CA ASN A 339 -7.27 13.13 16.23
C ASN A 339 -7.23 14.31 15.24
N ALA A 340 -7.10 14.02 13.94
CA ALA A 340 -7.14 15.04 12.90
C ALA A 340 -8.53 15.70 12.76
N ALA A 341 -9.62 14.99 13.09
CA ALA A 341 -10.96 15.58 13.10
C ALA A 341 -11.08 16.69 14.16
N VAL A 342 -10.53 16.47 15.35
CA VAL A 342 -10.49 17.48 16.42
C VAL A 342 -9.67 18.71 15.97
N LEU A 343 -8.53 18.51 15.32
CA LEU A 343 -7.72 19.61 14.77
C LEU A 343 -8.47 20.41 13.70
N ASP A 344 -9.20 19.71 12.84
CA ASP A 344 -10.00 20.33 11.76
C ASP A 344 -11.10 21.22 12.34
N GLU A 345 -11.84 20.72 13.35
CA GLU A 345 -12.85 21.48 14.08
C GLU A 345 -12.26 22.71 14.78
N GLN A 346 -11.10 22.54 15.44
CA GLN A 346 -10.41 23.67 16.08
C GLN A 346 -9.93 24.71 15.08
N ASN A 347 -9.43 24.31 13.92
CA ASN A 347 -8.99 25.21 12.88
C ASN A 347 -10.19 25.96 12.23
N ALA A 348 -11.29 25.25 11.96
CA ALA A 348 -12.53 25.85 11.47
C ALA A 348 -13.09 26.89 12.46
N LEU A 349 -13.06 26.58 13.75
CA LEU A 349 -13.46 27.54 14.80
C LEU A 349 -12.55 28.78 14.81
N LYS A 350 -11.22 28.58 14.76
CA LYS A 350 -10.24 29.68 14.70
C LYS A 350 -10.46 30.57 13.48
N GLU A 351 -10.71 29.96 12.31
CA GLU A 351 -11.00 30.70 11.08
C GLU A 351 -12.31 31.51 11.21
N THR A 352 -13.36 30.90 11.74
CA THR A 352 -14.64 31.58 11.99
C THR A 352 -14.45 32.77 12.92
N ILE A 353 -13.73 32.60 14.03
CA ILE A 353 -13.42 33.68 14.97
C ILE A 353 -12.58 34.77 14.29
N SER A 354 -11.55 34.38 13.53
CA SER A 354 -10.71 35.33 12.80
C SER A 354 -11.55 36.18 11.82
N ASN A 355 -12.45 35.54 11.08
CA ASN A 355 -13.35 36.24 10.17
C ASN A 355 -14.30 37.16 10.93
N MET A 356 -14.87 36.71 12.05
CA MET A 356 -15.77 37.48 12.92
C MET A 356 -15.13 38.77 13.43
N ILE A 357 -13.81 38.74 13.68
CA ILE A 357 -13.09 39.91 14.22
C ILE A 357 -12.28 40.69 13.18
N SER A 358 -12.14 40.19 11.93
CA SER A 358 -11.25 40.78 10.91
C SER A 358 -11.60 42.21 10.50
N ASN A 359 -12.88 42.56 10.50
CA ASN A 359 -13.40 43.83 10.00
C ASN A 359 -14.01 44.68 11.12
N LEU A 360 -13.53 44.52 12.35
CA LEU A 360 -14.01 45.33 13.47
C LEU A 360 -13.52 46.77 13.35
N GLU A 361 -14.39 47.72 13.70
CA GLU A 361 -14.06 49.12 13.84
C GLU A 361 -14.31 49.53 15.29
N PHE A 362 -13.24 49.89 16.01
CA PHE A 362 -13.34 50.42 17.35
C PHE A 362 -13.72 51.90 17.31
N GLU A 363 -14.80 52.24 17.97
CA GLU A 363 -15.23 53.62 18.17
C GLU A 363 -14.61 54.20 19.46
N LYS A 364 -14.08 55.41 19.37
CA LYS A 364 -13.66 56.14 20.59
C LYS A 364 -14.91 56.75 21.22
N VAL A 365 -15.30 56.20 22.37
CA VAL A 365 -16.54 56.57 23.08
C VAL A 365 -16.33 57.56 24.21
N GLU A 366 -15.11 57.64 24.74
CA GLU A 366 -14.76 58.60 25.79
C GLU A 366 -13.33 59.15 25.60
N ASP A 367 -13.16 60.43 25.86
CA ASP A 367 -11.86 61.10 25.81
C ASP A 367 -11.81 62.03 27.04
N SER A 368 -11.23 61.51 28.16
CA SER A 368 -11.22 62.16 29.43
C SER A 368 -9.78 62.36 29.89
N TYR A 369 -9.30 63.62 29.82
CA TYR A 369 -7.97 64.08 30.24
C TYR A 369 -6.81 63.29 29.69
N ASP A 370 -6.46 62.15 30.34
CA ASP A 370 -5.31 61.30 29.98
C ASP A 370 -5.75 59.94 29.48
N TRP A 371 -7.07 59.64 29.48
CA TRP A 371 -7.56 58.30 29.13
C TRP A 371 -8.58 58.33 28.01
N LYS A 372 -8.43 57.40 27.06
CA LYS A 372 -9.33 57.20 25.92
C LYS A 372 -9.95 55.82 26.04
N THR A 373 -11.26 55.76 25.84
CA THR A 373 -12.01 54.50 25.83
C THR A 373 -12.41 54.19 24.37
N TYR A 374 -12.06 52.99 23.95
CA TYR A 374 -12.44 52.44 22.63
C TYR A 374 -13.38 51.27 22.82
N GLN A 375 -14.42 51.20 21.98
CA GLN A 375 -15.48 50.20 22.11
C GLN A 375 -15.78 49.59 20.78
N VAL A 376 -16.17 48.29 20.77
CA VAL A 376 -16.66 47.56 19.59
C VAL A 376 -17.75 46.57 20.01
N THR A 377 -18.72 46.34 19.14
CA THR A 377 -19.74 45.31 19.35
C THR A 377 -19.46 44.11 18.45
N ILE A 378 -19.40 42.94 19.03
CA ILE A 378 -19.17 41.66 18.35
C ILE A 378 -20.40 40.79 18.51
N THR A 379 -20.81 40.12 17.44
CA THR A 379 -21.79 39.03 17.48
C THR A 379 -21.02 37.70 17.45
N ASN A 380 -21.36 36.78 18.33
CA ASN A 380 -20.81 35.39 18.24
C ASN A 380 -21.47 34.70 17.04
N GLU A 381 -20.72 34.58 15.95
CA GLU A 381 -21.17 33.93 14.71
C GLU A 381 -20.78 32.42 14.67
N THR A 382 -20.16 31.91 15.73
CA THR A 382 -19.83 30.48 15.86
C THR A 382 -21.00 29.70 16.44
N ASP A 383 -20.97 28.38 16.30
CA ASP A 383 -21.92 27.47 16.96
C ASP A 383 -21.52 27.15 18.41
N GLU A 384 -20.39 27.72 18.91
CA GLU A 384 -19.83 27.43 20.21
C GLU A 384 -20.22 28.50 21.26
N THR A 385 -20.39 28.04 22.49
CA THR A 385 -20.49 28.93 23.65
C THR A 385 -19.10 29.10 24.26
N PHE A 386 -18.64 30.35 24.40
CA PHE A 386 -17.39 30.63 25.08
C PHE A 386 -17.65 30.87 26.56
N THR A 387 -16.94 30.10 27.41
CA THR A 387 -16.95 30.38 28.87
C THR A 387 -16.29 31.71 29.19
N TYR A 388 -15.46 32.16 28.24
CA TYR A 388 -14.74 33.42 28.31
C TYR A 388 -14.38 33.85 26.90
N PHE A 389 -14.65 35.09 26.53
CA PHE A 389 -14.27 35.73 25.27
C PHE A 389 -13.88 37.20 25.51
N GLY A 390 -12.75 37.62 24.97
CA GLY A 390 -12.25 38.97 24.96
C GLY A 390 -11.33 39.23 23.77
N LEU A 391 -10.81 40.43 23.66
CA LEU A 391 -9.80 40.76 22.66
C LEU A 391 -8.53 41.27 23.35
N ILE A 392 -7.38 40.95 22.75
CA ILE A 392 -6.10 41.60 22.99
C ILE A 392 -5.87 42.56 21.85
N VAL A 393 -5.59 43.84 22.16
CA VAL A 393 -5.43 44.93 21.19
C VAL A 393 -4.02 45.50 21.30
N ASP A 394 -3.20 45.29 20.28
CA ASP A 394 -1.88 45.87 20.15
C ASP A 394 -1.96 47.27 19.53
N LEU A 395 -1.51 48.26 20.31
CA LEU A 395 -1.40 49.67 19.89
C LEU A 395 -0.01 49.88 19.26
N LYS A 396 0.06 50.44 18.07
CA LYS A 396 1.28 50.58 17.29
C LYS A 396 1.56 52.00 16.84
N THR A 397 2.86 52.29 16.68
CA THR A 397 3.37 53.46 15.98
C THR A 397 3.19 53.28 14.45
N GLU A 398 3.44 54.39 13.70
CA GLU A 398 3.39 54.38 12.23
C GLU A 398 4.36 53.40 11.58
N ASP A 399 5.49 53.11 12.24
CA ASP A 399 6.48 52.12 11.77
C ASP A 399 6.16 50.66 12.19
N GLY A 400 4.98 50.46 12.80
CA GLY A 400 4.50 49.13 13.23
C GLY A 400 5.04 48.63 14.58
N THR A 401 5.82 49.47 15.32
CA THR A 401 6.31 49.12 16.65
C THR A 401 5.15 49.06 17.66
N ILE A 402 5.03 47.97 18.41
CA ILE A 402 4.01 47.81 19.47
C ILE A 402 4.38 48.70 20.66
N LEU A 403 3.53 49.66 21.02
CA LEU A 403 3.63 50.53 22.16
C LEU A 403 3.07 49.92 23.44
N ALA A 404 1.97 49.22 23.30
CA ALA A 404 1.30 48.52 24.41
C ALA A 404 0.31 47.48 23.84
N SER A 405 0.06 46.44 24.63
CA SER A 405 -1.04 45.52 24.41
C SER A 405 -2.11 45.76 25.47
N GLN A 406 -3.33 46.03 25.06
CA GLN A 406 -4.47 46.27 25.95
C GLN A 406 -5.42 45.08 25.90
N TYR A 407 -6.13 44.82 26.98
CA TYR A 407 -7.12 43.77 27.08
C TYR A 407 -8.50 44.42 27.16
N THR A 408 -9.46 43.92 26.36
CA THR A 408 -10.85 44.33 26.55
C THR A 408 -11.43 43.71 27.81
N ASN A 409 -12.60 44.24 28.25
CA ASN A 409 -13.43 43.47 29.18
C ASN A 409 -13.74 42.09 28.56
N GLN A 410 -14.09 41.14 29.40
CA GLN A 410 -14.40 39.77 29.03
C GLN A 410 -15.88 39.51 29.21
N ILE A 411 -16.44 38.73 28.25
CA ILE A 411 -17.82 38.27 28.37
C ILE A 411 -17.78 36.77 28.69
N ASN A 412 -18.42 36.41 29.80
CA ASN A 412 -18.61 35.03 30.18
C ASN A 412 -19.91 34.48 29.61
N GLU A 413 -19.93 33.20 29.29
CA GLU A 413 -21.10 32.53 28.65
C GLU A 413 -21.55 33.25 27.37
N PHE A 414 -20.59 33.56 26.49
CA PHE A 414 -20.86 34.22 25.20
C PHE A 414 -21.42 33.20 24.20
N ALA A 415 -22.76 33.05 24.20
CA ALA A 415 -23.48 32.03 23.46
C ALA A 415 -23.58 32.37 21.95
N PRO A 416 -23.84 31.37 21.07
CA PRO A 416 -24.12 31.59 19.66
C PRO A 416 -25.20 32.63 19.41
N GLY A 417 -24.94 33.56 18.48
CA GLY A 417 -25.83 34.66 18.16
C GLY A 417 -25.92 35.81 19.17
N ALA A 418 -25.30 35.69 20.35
CA ALA A 418 -25.25 36.76 21.35
C ALA A 418 -24.40 37.92 20.83
N LYS A 419 -24.78 39.15 21.28
CA LYS A 419 -24.01 40.37 21.01
C LYS A 419 -23.31 40.79 22.29
N GLY A 420 -22.01 41.06 22.19
CA GLY A 420 -21.19 41.55 23.28
C GLY A 420 -20.57 42.88 22.95
N VAL A 421 -20.47 43.77 23.95
CA VAL A 421 -19.76 45.05 23.86
C VAL A 421 -18.39 44.85 24.52
N PHE A 422 -17.33 45.11 23.75
CA PHE A 422 -15.95 45.00 24.20
C PHE A 422 -15.29 46.36 24.20
N GLU A 423 -14.67 46.73 25.30
CA GLU A 423 -14.03 48.01 25.47
C GLU A 423 -12.63 47.87 26.14
N PHE A 424 -11.72 48.75 25.74
CA PHE A 424 -10.44 48.92 26.38
C PHE A 424 -10.10 50.38 26.64
N TYR A 425 -9.17 50.61 27.57
CA TYR A 425 -8.75 51.92 27.98
C TYR A 425 -7.26 52.10 27.71
N THR A 426 -6.87 53.31 27.25
CA THR A 426 -5.46 53.62 27.03
C THR A 426 -5.14 55.11 27.28
N ASP A 427 -3.95 55.33 27.81
CA ASP A 427 -3.31 56.64 27.93
C ASP A 427 -2.33 56.91 26.76
N LYS A 428 -2.16 55.94 25.85
CA LYS A 428 -1.19 55.99 24.75
C LYS A 428 -1.78 56.66 23.52
N GLU A 429 -0.95 57.51 22.88
CA GLU A 429 -1.17 57.90 21.51
C GLU A 429 -0.61 56.82 20.60
N PHE A 430 -1.36 56.37 19.60
CA PHE A 430 -1.00 55.34 18.65
C PHE A 430 -1.48 55.71 17.23
N ASN A 431 -0.88 55.08 16.20
CA ASN A 431 -1.23 55.31 14.83
C ASN A 431 -2.10 54.17 14.28
N GLU A 432 -1.83 52.94 14.72
CA GLU A 432 -2.52 51.76 14.26
C GLU A 432 -2.84 50.84 15.47
N MET A 433 -3.86 50.00 15.30
CA MET A 433 -4.18 48.95 16.23
C MET A 433 -4.43 47.64 15.50
N ASN A 434 -3.93 46.54 16.08
CA ASN A 434 -4.25 45.18 15.66
C ASN A 434 -4.85 44.45 16.84
N TRP A 435 -5.73 43.52 16.57
CA TRP A 435 -6.39 42.75 17.61
C TRP A 435 -6.49 41.28 17.24
N TYR A 436 -6.62 40.45 18.27
CA TYR A 436 -6.83 39.00 18.16
C TYR A 436 -7.70 38.56 19.35
N ALA A 437 -8.45 37.46 19.12
CA ALA A 437 -9.34 36.95 20.15
C ALA A 437 -8.57 36.15 21.19
N ASP A 438 -9.01 36.34 22.46
CA ASP A 438 -8.60 35.54 23.61
C ASP A 438 -9.87 34.85 24.16
N TYR A 439 -9.91 33.50 24.16
CA TYR A 439 -11.15 32.77 24.43
C TYR A 439 -10.93 31.37 24.95
N TYR A 440 -11.93 30.87 25.68
CA TYR A 440 -12.07 29.47 26.06
C TYR A 440 -13.48 28.96 25.69
N VAL A 441 -13.52 27.83 24.97
CA VAL A 441 -14.78 27.17 24.59
C VAL A 441 -15.34 26.43 25.80
N LYS A 442 -16.66 26.44 25.96
CA LYS A 442 -17.36 25.64 26.96
C LYS A 442 -17.29 24.17 26.57
N GLN A 443 -16.67 23.37 27.45
CA GLN A 443 -16.62 21.90 27.29
C GLN A 443 -17.97 21.26 27.59
#